data_0039ceabd0569852843b5ad1a8d80c79
#
_entry.id   0039ceabd0569852843b5ad1a8d80c79
#
_cell.length_a   1.000
_cell.length_b   1.000
_cell.length_c   1.000
_cell.angle_alpha   90.00
_cell.angle_beta   90.00
_cell.angle_gamma   90.00
#
_symmetry.space_group_name_H-M   'P 1'
#
loop_
_entity.id
_entity.type
_entity.pdbx_description
1 polymer ?
#
loop_
_entity_poly.entity_id
_entity_poly.type
_entity_poly.pdbx_seq_one_letter_code
_entity_poly.pdbx_strand_id
1 'polypeptide(L)'
;MYQLITRLTGCALAAAALICQAQPAAPPGADKSAHTRALELGAKVLQGNGPLPGFHIYLVGFHPMRDMPENQIEAHHYCQQQNEDFAQCVLFDGSSRSANLHGVEYIISEKLFATLPPAERKYWHPHNGEILSGQLIAPGLPAAAEKSLMRSKMNSYGKTWHIWNTGHHGEHNDTLPFGEPMLAWSFNRDGEARPGLVEQRDRRLDVDTSHIRSERKELRELARPQTGVDAMQGQFARPTSGIPGVVDSGSAGKSD
;
A
#
# COMPACT_ATOMS: atom_id res chain seq x y z
N MET A 1 -55.93 47.64 14.47
CA MET A 1 -54.54 47.90 14.28
C MET A 1 -53.83 46.55 14.49
N TYR A 2 -53.77 45.73 13.41
CA TYR A 2 -53.18 44.36 13.43
C TYR A 2 -51.82 44.41 12.75
N GLN A 3 -50.74 44.03 13.48
CA GLN A 3 -49.41 43.85 12.90
C GLN A 3 -49.27 42.44 12.34
N LEU A 4 -49.01 42.34 11.06
CA LEU A 4 -48.60 41.11 10.37
C LEU A 4 -47.10 40.87 10.62
N ILE A 5 -46.79 39.78 11.27
CA ILE A 5 -45.39 39.27 11.40
C ILE A 5 -45.17 38.27 10.28
N THR A 6 -44.41 38.66 9.26
CA THR A 6 -43.92 37.79 8.19
C THR A 6 -42.69 37.04 8.68
N ARG A 7 -42.83 35.73 8.85
CA ARG A 7 -41.66 34.82 9.08
C ARG A 7 -41.07 34.45 7.72
N LEU A 8 -39.86 34.91 7.48
CA LEU A 8 -39.01 34.43 6.39
C LEU A 8 -38.33 33.10 6.83
N THR A 9 -38.80 32.00 6.26
CA THR A 9 -38.13 30.69 6.33
C THR A 9 -37.03 30.66 5.26
N GLY A 10 -35.77 30.81 5.68
CA GLY A 10 -34.63 30.62 4.81
C GLY A 10 -34.38 29.12 4.59
N CYS A 11 -34.63 28.63 3.38
CA CYS A 11 -34.16 27.31 2.94
C CYS A 11 -32.64 27.38 2.68
N ALA A 12 -31.84 26.81 3.55
CA ALA A 12 -30.42 26.53 3.28
C ALA A 12 -30.34 25.32 2.34
N LEU A 13 -30.02 25.53 1.08
CA LEU A 13 -29.62 24.47 0.14
C LEU A 13 -28.21 24.03 0.50
N ALA A 14 -28.10 22.87 1.15
CA ALA A 14 -26.84 22.17 1.29
C ALA A 14 -26.47 21.57 -0.07
N ALA A 15 -25.50 22.15 -0.76
CA ALA A 15 -24.90 21.58 -1.94
C ALA A 15 -24.02 20.39 -1.50
N ALA A 16 -24.53 19.17 -1.63
CA ALA A 16 -23.74 17.97 -1.49
C ALA A 16 -22.78 17.90 -2.69
N ALA A 17 -21.51 18.21 -2.48
CA ALA A 17 -20.46 17.95 -3.45
C ALA A 17 -20.34 16.43 -3.62
N LEU A 18 -20.84 15.90 -4.73
CA LEU A 18 -20.56 14.54 -5.18
C LEU A 18 -19.06 14.48 -5.48
N ILE A 19 -18.29 13.89 -4.55
CA ILE A 19 -16.91 13.50 -4.81
C ILE A 19 -16.99 12.35 -5.81
N CYS A 20 -16.77 12.65 -7.09
CA CYS A 20 -16.60 11.65 -8.13
C CYS A 20 -15.30 10.89 -7.82
N GLN A 21 -15.42 9.75 -7.16
CA GLN A 21 -14.30 8.83 -7.01
C GLN A 21 -14.03 8.27 -8.40
N ALA A 22 -12.85 8.57 -8.94
CA ALA A 22 -12.39 7.95 -10.17
C ALA A 22 -12.33 6.43 -9.93
N GLN A 23 -13.20 5.69 -10.60
CA GLN A 23 -13.15 4.22 -10.57
C GLN A 23 -11.94 3.76 -11.39
N PRO A 24 -11.29 2.65 -10.99
CA PRO A 24 -10.25 2.04 -11.80
C PRO A 24 -10.74 1.87 -13.24
N ALA A 25 -9.92 2.24 -14.21
CA ALA A 25 -10.27 2.05 -15.60
C ALA A 25 -10.47 0.55 -15.86
N ALA A 26 -11.66 0.18 -16.32
CA ALA A 26 -11.90 -1.21 -16.69
C ALA A 26 -11.01 -1.60 -17.88
N PRO A 27 -10.41 -2.80 -17.89
CA PRO A 27 -9.67 -3.28 -19.04
C PRO A 27 -10.51 -3.23 -20.32
N PRO A 28 -9.92 -2.92 -21.49
CA PRO A 28 -10.64 -2.91 -22.75
C PRO A 28 -11.10 -4.33 -23.12
N GLY A 29 -12.26 -4.41 -23.75
CA GLY A 29 -12.82 -5.68 -24.21
C GLY A 29 -14.34 -5.62 -24.31
N ALA A 30 -14.93 -6.70 -24.83
CA ALA A 30 -16.38 -6.86 -24.87
C ALA A 30 -16.93 -7.22 -23.49
N ASP A 31 -18.15 -6.77 -23.21
CA ASP A 31 -18.86 -7.15 -22.00
C ASP A 31 -19.04 -8.67 -21.90
N LYS A 32 -19.07 -9.19 -20.66
CA LYS A 32 -19.29 -10.62 -20.40
C LYS A 32 -20.60 -11.09 -21.01
N SER A 33 -20.53 -12.11 -21.86
CA SER A 33 -21.68 -12.78 -22.43
C SER A 33 -22.52 -13.51 -21.36
N ALA A 34 -23.75 -13.88 -21.71
CA ALA A 34 -24.58 -14.74 -20.85
C ALA A 34 -23.90 -16.10 -20.58
N HIS A 35 -23.20 -16.64 -21.59
CA HIS A 35 -22.42 -17.89 -21.45
C HIS A 35 -21.29 -17.72 -20.42
N THR A 36 -20.50 -16.66 -20.50
CA THR A 36 -19.42 -16.37 -19.53
C THR A 36 -19.98 -16.26 -18.12
N ARG A 37 -21.08 -15.53 -17.92
CA ARG A 37 -21.73 -15.40 -16.60
C ARG A 37 -22.23 -16.75 -16.05
N ALA A 38 -22.77 -17.62 -16.90
CA ALA A 38 -23.20 -18.96 -16.50
C ALA A 38 -22.01 -19.84 -16.07
N LEU A 39 -20.88 -19.77 -16.80
CA LEU A 39 -19.66 -20.48 -16.44
C LEU A 39 -19.08 -19.97 -15.11
N GLU A 40 -19.05 -18.67 -14.87
CA GLU A 40 -18.60 -18.09 -13.60
C GLU A 40 -19.47 -18.53 -12.42
N LEU A 41 -20.78 -18.57 -12.61
CA LEU A 41 -21.71 -19.09 -11.59
C LEU A 41 -21.45 -20.57 -11.28
N GLY A 42 -21.26 -21.38 -12.33
CA GLY A 42 -20.91 -22.80 -12.19
C GLY A 42 -19.59 -23.00 -11.45
N ALA A 43 -18.55 -22.24 -11.82
CA ALA A 43 -17.24 -22.28 -11.16
C ALA A 43 -17.36 -21.90 -9.67
N LYS A 44 -18.10 -20.84 -9.35
CA LYS A 44 -18.32 -20.39 -7.97
C LYS A 44 -18.96 -21.48 -7.09
N VAL A 45 -19.87 -22.28 -7.66
CA VAL A 45 -20.56 -23.36 -6.93
C VAL A 45 -19.71 -24.61 -6.84
N LEU A 46 -19.00 -24.97 -7.93
CA LEU A 46 -18.33 -26.26 -8.06
C LEU A 46 -16.83 -26.24 -7.73
N GLN A 47 -16.17 -25.05 -7.77
CA GLN A 47 -14.73 -24.88 -7.58
C GLN A 47 -14.38 -24.03 -6.33
N GLY A 48 -15.25 -24.02 -5.34
CA GLY A 48 -15.21 -23.09 -4.20
C GLY A 48 -14.05 -23.24 -3.20
N ASN A 49 -13.09 -24.15 -3.37
CA ASN A 49 -12.07 -24.48 -2.37
C ASN A 49 -10.65 -24.03 -2.76
N GLY A 50 -10.52 -22.89 -3.45
CA GLY A 50 -9.20 -22.33 -3.77
C GLY A 50 -8.53 -21.62 -2.58
N PRO A 51 -7.28 -21.16 -2.75
CA PRO A 51 -6.53 -20.46 -1.69
C PRO A 51 -7.03 -19.04 -1.41
N LEU A 52 -7.79 -18.42 -2.31
CA LEU A 52 -8.20 -17.02 -2.23
C LEU A 52 -8.95 -16.63 -0.93
N PRO A 53 -9.85 -17.46 -0.37
CA PRO A 53 -10.50 -17.13 0.90
C PRO A 53 -9.55 -16.90 2.08
N GLY A 54 -8.29 -17.35 2.00
CA GLY A 54 -7.26 -17.11 3.01
C GLY A 54 -6.61 -15.72 2.97
N PHE A 55 -6.80 -14.97 1.88
CA PHE A 55 -6.19 -13.65 1.67
C PHE A 55 -7.07 -12.53 2.26
N HIS A 56 -7.22 -12.51 3.58
CA HIS A 56 -8.14 -11.62 4.29
C HIS A 56 -7.46 -10.51 5.11
N ILE A 57 -6.12 -10.54 5.28
CA ILE A 57 -5.39 -9.44 5.92
C ILE A 57 -5.25 -8.32 4.90
N TYR A 58 -5.90 -7.18 5.16
CA TYR A 58 -5.90 -6.04 4.26
C TYR A 58 -4.95 -4.96 4.75
N LEU A 59 -3.98 -4.57 3.89
CA LEU A 59 -3.03 -3.50 4.14
C LEU A 59 -3.03 -2.52 2.95
N VAL A 60 -2.70 -1.27 3.21
CA VAL A 60 -2.47 -0.26 2.17
C VAL A 60 -1.14 0.41 2.41
N GLY A 61 -0.30 0.41 1.39
CA GLY A 61 1.03 1.02 1.40
C GLY A 61 1.35 1.67 0.06
N PHE A 62 2.61 2.06 -0.10
CA PHE A 62 3.09 2.70 -1.32
C PHE A 62 4.38 2.04 -1.78
N HIS A 63 4.48 1.80 -3.08
CA HIS A 63 5.66 1.22 -3.69
C HIS A 63 6.24 2.16 -4.75
N PRO A 64 7.43 2.73 -4.55
CA PRO A 64 8.26 3.23 -5.63
C PRO A 64 8.86 2.06 -6.40
N MET A 65 9.02 2.18 -7.71
CA MET A 65 9.77 1.20 -8.48
C MET A 65 11.26 1.42 -8.25
N ARG A 66 12.00 0.34 -7.92
CA ARG A 66 13.41 0.45 -7.51
C ARG A 66 14.30 1.14 -8.53
N ASP A 67 14.11 0.80 -9.81
CA ASP A 67 14.92 1.36 -10.90
C ASP A 67 14.33 2.64 -11.51
N MET A 68 13.13 3.03 -11.08
CA MET A 68 12.41 4.25 -11.46
C MET A 68 11.67 4.84 -10.25
N PRO A 69 12.37 5.44 -9.26
CA PRO A 69 11.78 5.82 -7.97
C PRO A 69 10.65 6.85 -8.02
N GLU A 70 10.54 7.60 -9.11
CA GLU A 70 9.42 8.53 -9.34
C GLU A 70 8.15 7.83 -9.85
N ASN A 71 8.25 6.59 -10.34
CA ASN A 71 7.09 5.74 -10.60
C ASN A 71 6.62 5.12 -9.27
N GLN A 72 5.60 5.70 -8.68
CA GLN A 72 5.11 5.40 -7.33
C GLN A 72 3.66 4.96 -7.38
N ILE A 73 3.37 3.80 -6.83
CA ILE A 73 2.06 3.16 -6.85
C ILE A 73 1.53 3.04 -5.42
N GLU A 74 0.26 3.37 -5.21
CA GLU A 74 -0.48 2.93 -4.03
C GLU A 74 -0.91 1.48 -4.25
N ALA A 75 -0.62 0.61 -3.28
CA ALA A 75 -0.90 -0.81 -3.35
C ALA A 75 -1.85 -1.25 -2.23
N HIS A 76 -2.92 -1.93 -2.62
CA HIS A 76 -3.88 -2.58 -1.74
C HIS A 76 -3.53 -4.06 -1.63
N HIS A 77 -2.92 -4.44 -0.51
CA HIS A 77 -2.46 -5.80 -0.25
C HIS A 77 -3.57 -6.62 0.38
N TYR A 78 -3.86 -7.76 -0.19
CA TYR A 78 -4.66 -8.80 0.45
C TYR A 78 -3.73 -9.98 0.72
N CYS A 79 -3.49 -10.26 2.01
CA CYS A 79 -2.45 -11.16 2.45
C CYS A 79 -2.99 -12.37 3.20
N GLN A 80 -2.26 -13.48 3.09
CA GLN A 80 -2.43 -14.69 3.86
C GLN A 80 -1.15 -14.97 4.65
N GLN A 81 -1.25 -15.00 5.98
CA GLN A 81 -0.15 -15.47 6.82
C GLN A 81 -0.07 -16.99 6.74
N GLN A 82 1.07 -17.52 6.27
CA GLN A 82 1.29 -18.97 6.16
C GLN A 82 1.83 -19.56 7.47
N ASN A 83 2.72 -18.83 8.14
CA ASN A 83 3.28 -19.11 9.46
C ASN A 83 3.87 -17.82 10.04
N GLU A 84 4.47 -17.85 11.22
CA GLU A 84 4.99 -16.65 11.89
C GLU A 84 6.07 -15.90 11.08
N ASP A 85 6.79 -16.60 10.20
CA ASP A 85 7.92 -16.06 9.46
C ASP A 85 7.62 -15.76 7.99
N PHE A 86 6.43 -16.14 7.46
CA PHE A 86 6.14 -16.04 6.02
C PHE A 86 4.66 -15.69 5.75
N ALA A 87 4.46 -14.67 4.93
CA ALA A 87 3.17 -14.31 4.35
C ALA A 87 3.27 -14.13 2.83
N GLN A 88 2.14 -14.24 2.16
CA GLN A 88 2.00 -13.97 0.72
C GLN A 88 0.82 -13.04 0.49
N CYS A 89 0.94 -12.14 -0.48
CA CYS A 89 -0.06 -11.13 -0.80
C CYS A 89 -0.33 -11.05 -2.29
N VAL A 90 -1.57 -10.77 -2.65
CA VAL A 90 -1.97 -10.28 -3.97
C VAL A 90 -2.25 -8.79 -3.87
N LEU A 91 -1.79 -8.02 -4.87
CA LEU A 91 -1.85 -6.56 -4.86
C LEU A 91 -2.84 -6.05 -5.90
N PHE A 92 -3.68 -5.10 -5.47
CA PHE A 92 -4.68 -4.46 -6.32
C PHE A 92 -4.52 -2.94 -6.29
N ASP A 93 -5.03 -2.26 -7.31
CA ASP A 93 -5.06 -0.81 -7.41
C ASP A 93 -6.20 -0.15 -6.60
N GLY A 94 -6.94 -0.93 -5.83
CA GLY A 94 -8.02 -0.47 -4.99
C GLY A 94 -8.64 -1.60 -4.17
N SER A 95 -9.71 -1.28 -3.42
CA SER A 95 -10.44 -2.23 -2.58
C SER A 95 -11.82 -2.61 -3.13
N SER A 96 -12.19 -2.12 -4.31
CA SER A 96 -13.46 -2.45 -4.93
C SER A 96 -13.43 -3.87 -5.54
N ARG A 97 -14.62 -4.41 -5.81
CA ARG A 97 -14.73 -5.71 -6.50
C ARG A 97 -14.22 -5.69 -7.95
N SER A 98 -14.05 -4.53 -8.53
CA SER A 98 -13.54 -4.29 -9.87
C SER A 98 -12.09 -3.83 -9.90
N ALA A 99 -11.40 -3.83 -8.75
CA ALA A 99 -9.99 -3.45 -8.68
C ALA A 99 -9.13 -4.40 -9.54
N ASN A 100 -8.13 -3.84 -10.19
CA ASN A 100 -7.23 -4.57 -11.05
C ASN A 100 -6.10 -5.20 -10.23
N LEU A 101 -5.82 -6.47 -10.49
CA LEU A 101 -4.64 -7.14 -9.95
C LEU A 101 -3.40 -6.60 -10.65
N HIS A 102 -2.51 -5.95 -9.91
CA HIS A 102 -1.33 -5.32 -10.48
C HIS A 102 0.00 -5.79 -9.91
N GLY A 103 0.00 -6.73 -8.96
CA GLY A 103 1.24 -7.25 -8.40
C GLY A 103 1.07 -8.37 -7.40
N VAL A 104 2.22 -8.83 -6.90
CA VAL A 104 2.33 -9.81 -5.82
C VAL A 104 3.43 -9.41 -4.86
N GLU A 105 3.29 -9.79 -3.60
CA GLU A 105 4.33 -9.61 -2.59
C GLU A 105 4.47 -10.83 -1.70
N TYR A 106 5.71 -11.15 -1.35
CA TYR A 106 6.05 -12.09 -0.28
C TYR A 106 6.67 -11.32 0.88
N ILE A 107 6.23 -11.62 2.10
CA ILE A 107 6.76 -10.99 3.31
C ILE A 107 7.42 -12.06 4.17
N ILE A 108 8.67 -11.81 4.56
CA ILE A 108 9.43 -12.72 5.43
C ILE A 108 9.95 -12.00 6.67
N SER A 109 10.13 -12.76 7.74
CA SER A 109 10.80 -12.26 8.94
C SER A 109 12.28 -11.96 8.67
N GLU A 110 12.89 -11.11 9.50
CA GLU A 110 14.35 -10.89 9.52
C GLU A 110 15.12 -12.19 9.66
N LYS A 111 14.60 -13.14 10.44
CA LYS A 111 15.20 -14.48 10.61
C LYS A 111 15.33 -15.24 9.29
N LEU A 112 14.24 -15.28 8.49
CA LEU A 112 14.30 -15.91 7.16
C LEU A 112 15.16 -15.10 6.19
N PHE A 113 15.07 -13.77 6.21
CA PHE A 113 15.91 -12.91 5.38
C PHE A 113 17.42 -13.17 5.61
N ALA A 114 17.85 -13.38 6.87
CA ALA A 114 19.22 -13.68 7.21
C ALA A 114 19.73 -14.99 6.57
N THR A 115 18.84 -15.93 6.25
CA THR A 115 19.19 -17.21 5.59
C THR A 115 19.31 -17.11 4.07
N LEU A 116 18.85 -16.00 3.47
CA LEU A 116 18.88 -15.85 2.02
C LEU A 116 20.30 -15.72 1.48
N PRO A 117 20.58 -16.31 0.30
CA PRO A 117 21.84 -16.05 -0.41
C PRO A 117 22.05 -14.55 -0.64
N PRO A 118 23.28 -14.02 -0.58
CA PRO A 118 23.54 -12.59 -0.78
C PRO A 118 22.97 -12.04 -2.10
N ALA A 119 23.01 -12.82 -3.18
CA ALA A 119 22.49 -12.44 -4.49
C ALA A 119 20.95 -12.30 -4.52
N GLU A 120 20.25 -12.96 -3.59
CA GLU A 120 18.78 -12.89 -3.48
C GLU A 120 18.32 -11.67 -2.67
N ARG A 121 19.09 -11.25 -1.65
CA ARG A 121 18.72 -10.16 -0.73
C ARG A 121 18.41 -8.84 -1.44
N LYS A 122 19.02 -8.59 -2.60
CA LYS A 122 18.80 -7.36 -3.40
C LYS A 122 17.38 -7.20 -3.94
N TYR A 123 16.55 -8.23 -3.88
CA TYR A 123 15.15 -8.22 -4.33
C TYR A 123 14.17 -7.98 -3.18
N TRP A 124 14.66 -7.80 -1.96
CA TRP A 124 13.85 -7.66 -0.76
C TRP A 124 14.02 -6.29 -0.15
N HIS A 125 12.92 -5.58 0.02
CA HIS A 125 12.89 -4.23 0.61
C HIS A 125 12.55 -4.30 2.10
N PRO A 126 13.07 -3.36 2.92
CA PRO A 126 12.79 -3.28 4.35
C PRO A 126 11.42 -2.64 4.62
N HIS A 127 10.77 -2.99 5.74
CA HIS A 127 9.47 -2.44 6.12
C HIS A 127 9.51 -1.38 7.23
N ASN A 128 10.66 -1.19 7.92
CA ASN A 128 10.74 -0.24 9.03
C ASN A 128 10.33 1.18 8.61
N GLY A 129 10.73 1.61 7.41
CA GLY A 129 10.39 2.93 6.87
C GLY A 129 8.89 3.14 6.75
N GLU A 130 8.18 2.22 6.12
CA GLU A 130 6.74 2.30 5.90
C GLU A 130 5.94 2.25 7.20
N ILE A 131 6.39 1.41 8.15
CA ILE A 131 5.73 1.26 9.44
C ILE A 131 5.93 2.52 10.28
N LEU A 132 7.17 2.99 10.44
CA LEU A 132 7.51 4.12 11.30
C LEU A 132 7.10 5.48 10.73
N SER A 133 6.96 5.60 9.42
CA SER A 133 6.39 6.80 8.79
C SER A 133 4.87 6.88 8.91
N GLY A 134 4.18 5.77 9.22
CA GLY A 134 2.72 5.68 9.19
C GLY A 134 2.14 5.43 7.79
N GLN A 135 2.97 5.21 6.78
CA GLN A 135 2.53 5.04 5.39
C GLN A 135 1.89 3.69 5.13
N LEU A 136 2.40 2.61 5.74
CA LEU A 136 1.72 1.31 5.72
C LEU A 136 0.62 1.28 6.79
N ILE A 137 -0.61 1.00 6.39
CA ILE A 137 -1.79 0.98 7.28
C ILE A 137 -2.60 -0.29 7.08
N ALA A 138 -3.42 -0.65 8.08
CA ALA A 138 -4.40 -1.74 8.01
C ALA A 138 -5.82 -1.18 8.20
N PRO A 139 -6.47 -0.65 7.15
CA PRO A 139 -7.77 -0.01 7.25
C PRO A 139 -8.84 -0.97 7.82
N GLY A 140 -9.73 -0.43 8.66
CA GLY A 140 -10.82 -1.19 9.27
C GLY A 140 -10.44 -1.93 10.55
N LEU A 141 -9.17 -2.00 10.92
CA LEU A 141 -8.76 -2.50 12.23
C LEU A 141 -8.85 -1.41 13.30
N PRO A 142 -9.27 -1.75 14.55
CA PRO A 142 -9.09 -0.83 15.67
C PRO A 142 -7.61 -0.48 15.88
N ALA A 143 -7.31 0.75 16.30
CA ALA A 143 -5.94 1.26 16.42
C ALA A 143 -4.97 0.34 17.20
N ALA A 144 -5.44 -0.27 18.30
CA ALA A 144 -4.62 -1.19 19.08
C ALA A 144 -4.29 -2.49 18.33
N ALA A 145 -5.23 -3.02 17.55
CA ALA A 145 -5.01 -4.22 16.72
C ALA A 145 -4.09 -3.91 15.52
N GLU A 146 -4.29 -2.76 14.91
CA GLU A 146 -3.43 -2.26 13.83
C GLU A 146 -2.00 -2.07 14.30
N LYS A 147 -1.78 -1.39 15.44
CA LYS A 147 -0.45 -1.23 16.04
C LYS A 147 0.19 -2.58 16.40
N SER A 148 -0.59 -3.54 16.90
CA SER A 148 -0.11 -4.90 17.19
C SER A 148 0.35 -5.62 15.91
N LEU A 149 -0.41 -5.49 14.82
CA LEU A 149 -0.03 -6.03 13.51
C LEU A 149 1.27 -5.39 13.02
N MET A 150 1.39 -4.06 13.06
CA MET A 150 2.62 -3.36 12.64
C MET A 150 3.82 -3.75 13.51
N ARG A 151 3.63 -3.90 14.82
CA ARG A 151 4.67 -4.42 15.73
C ARG A 151 5.17 -5.79 15.28
N SER A 152 4.28 -6.69 14.88
CA SER A 152 4.65 -8.03 14.41
C SER A 152 5.42 -8.03 13.08
N LYS A 153 5.27 -6.97 12.28
CA LYS A 153 5.93 -6.79 10.97
C LYS A 153 7.19 -5.92 11.04
N MET A 154 7.51 -5.33 12.20
CA MET A 154 8.79 -4.62 12.38
C MET A 154 9.94 -5.55 12.01
N ASN A 155 10.91 -5.02 11.27
CA ASN A 155 12.10 -5.72 10.77
C ASN A 155 11.80 -6.84 9.74
N SER A 156 10.56 -7.01 9.26
CA SER A 156 10.28 -7.89 8.14
C SER A 156 10.75 -7.27 6.81
N TYR A 157 10.80 -8.11 5.77
CA TYR A 157 11.20 -7.73 4.42
C TYR A 157 10.15 -8.17 3.41
N GLY A 158 9.89 -7.34 2.41
CA GLY A 158 9.01 -7.63 1.30
C GLY A 158 9.77 -7.91 0.00
N LYS A 159 9.29 -8.85 -0.80
CA LYS A 159 9.70 -9.04 -2.19
C LYS A 159 8.50 -8.83 -3.08
N THR A 160 8.49 -7.69 -3.78
CA THR A 160 7.30 -7.20 -4.47
C THR A 160 7.59 -6.97 -5.94
N TRP A 161 6.69 -7.48 -6.79
CA TRP A 161 6.72 -7.27 -8.23
C TRP A 161 5.38 -6.70 -8.69
N HIS A 162 5.43 -5.54 -9.35
CA HIS A 162 4.30 -5.01 -10.09
C HIS A 162 4.39 -5.43 -11.55
N ILE A 163 3.25 -5.91 -12.07
CA ILE A 163 3.12 -6.45 -13.43
C ILE A 163 2.16 -5.62 -14.29
N TRP A 164 1.51 -4.62 -13.70
CA TRP A 164 0.61 -3.72 -14.38
C TRP A 164 0.61 -2.35 -13.70
N ASN A 165 0.89 -1.30 -14.47
CA ASN A 165 0.77 0.07 -14.01
C ASN A 165 -0.59 0.64 -14.43
N THR A 166 -1.59 0.50 -13.57
CA THR A 166 -2.96 0.95 -13.84
C THR A 166 -3.14 2.46 -13.75
N GLY A 167 -2.11 3.20 -13.37
CA GLY A 167 -2.13 4.66 -13.29
C GLY A 167 -3.02 5.25 -12.21
N HIS A 168 -3.61 4.41 -11.35
CA HIS A 168 -4.59 4.87 -10.38
C HIS A 168 -4.02 5.97 -9.46
N HIS A 169 -2.71 5.97 -9.24
CA HIS A 169 -1.97 7.01 -8.52
C HIS A 169 -0.57 7.25 -9.12
N GLY A 170 -0.30 6.72 -10.31
CA GLY A 170 0.95 6.82 -11.03
C GLY A 170 0.87 7.72 -12.27
N GLU A 171 2.01 8.00 -12.88
CA GLU A 171 2.09 8.82 -14.11
C GLU A 171 1.68 8.06 -15.37
N HIS A 172 1.71 6.74 -15.33
CA HIS A 172 1.36 5.85 -16.44
C HIS A 172 0.02 5.17 -16.15
N ASN A 173 -0.86 5.18 -17.11
CA ASN A 173 -2.17 4.55 -17.05
C ASN A 173 -2.27 3.54 -18.20
N ASP A 174 -1.72 2.36 -17.98
CA ASP A 174 -1.77 1.30 -18.96
C ASP A 174 -3.15 0.65 -18.96
N THR A 175 -3.77 0.58 -20.14
CA THR A 175 -5.08 -0.06 -20.30
C THR A 175 -5.00 -1.59 -20.23
N LEU A 176 -3.80 -2.15 -20.40
CA LEU A 176 -3.47 -3.57 -20.27
C LEU A 176 -2.11 -3.70 -19.57
N PRO A 177 -1.78 -4.88 -19.03
CA PRO A 177 -0.44 -5.14 -18.48
C PRO A 177 0.61 -5.13 -19.60
N PHE A 178 1.38 -4.05 -19.70
CA PHE A 178 2.46 -3.91 -20.68
C PHE A 178 3.83 -3.98 -19.98
N GLY A 179 4.82 -4.44 -20.74
CA GLY A 179 6.22 -4.42 -20.36
C GLY A 179 6.65 -5.53 -19.40
N GLU A 180 7.85 -5.38 -18.89
CA GLU A 180 8.46 -6.30 -17.94
C GLU A 180 7.93 -6.08 -16.51
N PRO A 181 7.92 -7.12 -15.66
CA PRO A 181 7.66 -6.94 -14.24
C PRO A 181 8.66 -5.98 -13.60
N MET A 182 8.16 -5.05 -12.79
CA MET A 182 8.98 -4.07 -12.10
C MET A 182 9.18 -4.45 -10.64
N LEU A 183 10.44 -4.47 -10.20
CA LEU A 183 10.76 -4.65 -8.80
C LEU A 183 10.34 -3.41 -8.01
N ALA A 184 9.48 -3.59 -7.04
CA ALA A 184 9.05 -2.53 -6.14
C ALA A 184 9.96 -2.42 -4.92
N TRP A 185 9.95 -1.23 -4.32
CA TRP A 185 10.67 -0.93 -3.10
C TRP A 185 9.75 -0.23 -2.09
N SER A 186 10.26 0.04 -0.90
CA SER A 186 9.58 0.80 0.14
C SER A 186 10.16 2.21 0.26
N PHE A 187 9.38 3.17 0.74
CA PHE A 187 9.90 4.46 1.18
C PHE A 187 10.57 4.31 2.55
N ASN A 188 11.82 4.76 2.64
CA ASN A 188 12.65 4.64 3.84
C ASN A 188 13.12 5.98 4.41
N ARG A 189 12.78 7.08 3.72
CA ARG A 189 13.12 8.45 4.11
C ARG A 189 11.91 9.36 3.93
N ASP A 190 11.80 10.38 4.77
CA ASP A 190 10.85 11.46 4.56
C ASP A 190 11.19 12.20 3.27
N GLY A 191 10.18 12.58 2.49
CA GLY A 191 10.34 13.23 1.20
C GLY A 191 10.50 12.30 0.00
N GLU A 192 10.60 10.97 0.16
CA GLU A 192 10.65 10.03 -0.96
C GLU A 192 9.30 9.89 -1.67
N ALA A 193 8.19 9.92 -0.92
CA ALA A 193 6.86 9.97 -1.51
C ALA A 193 6.66 11.32 -2.25
N ARG A 194 6.13 11.26 -3.47
CA ARG A 194 5.81 12.50 -4.21
C ARG A 194 4.74 13.31 -3.48
N PRO A 195 4.75 14.65 -3.61
CA PRO A 195 3.76 15.51 -2.99
C PRO A 195 2.33 15.08 -3.37
N GLY A 196 1.45 15.03 -2.39
CA GLY A 196 0.05 14.70 -2.57
C GLY A 196 -0.29 13.21 -2.59
N LEU A 197 0.69 12.30 -2.74
CA LEU A 197 0.44 10.84 -2.82
C LEU A 197 -0.19 10.31 -1.52
N VAL A 198 0.44 10.59 -0.39
CA VAL A 198 -0.03 10.15 0.93
C VAL A 198 -1.34 10.85 1.30
N GLU A 199 -1.42 12.15 1.08
CA GLU A 199 -2.59 12.96 1.39
C GLU A 199 -3.82 12.56 0.55
N GLN A 200 -3.64 12.09 -0.68
CA GLN A 200 -4.74 11.57 -1.50
C GLN A 200 -5.30 10.26 -0.93
N ARG A 201 -4.43 9.33 -0.53
CA ARG A 201 -4.82 8.11 0.15
C ARG A 201 -5.55 8.43 1.46
N ASP A 202 -4.99 9.32 2.26
CA ASP A 202 -5.54 9.69 3.57
C ASP A 202 -6.96 10.25 3.44
N ARG A 203 -7.19 11.18 2.49
CA ARG A 203 -8.54 11.69 2.22
C ARG A 203 -9.52 10.62 1.77
N ARG A 204 -9.07 9.67 0.95
CA ARG A 204 -9.94 8.62 0.41
C ARG A 204 -10.32 7.58 1.46
N LEU A 205 -9.40 7.25 2.35
CA LEU A 205 -9.59 6.23 3.38
C LEU A 205 -9.98 6.80 4.75
N ASP A 206 -10.15 8.13 4.85
CA ASP A 206 -10.45 8.85 6.10
C ASP A 206 -9.46 8.51 7.22
N VAL A 207 -8.16 8.63 6.91
CA VAL A 207 -7.06 8.38 7.84
C VAL A 207 -6.11 9.58 7.91
N ASP A 208 -5.30 9.65 8.96
CA ASP A 208 -4.27 10.66 9.19
C ASP A 208 -2.93 9.99 9.43
N THR A 209 -2.09 9.97 8.40
CA THR A 209 -0.74 9.38 8.46
C THR A 209 0.11 10.03 9.52
N SER A 210 -0.01 11.34 9.76
CA SER A 210 0.79 12.04 10.76
C SER A 210 0.41 11.64 12.19
N HIS A 211 -0.88 11.45 12.44
CA HIS A 211 -1.37 10.90 13.69
C HIS A 211 -0.90 9.45 13.89
N ILE A 212 -1.07 8.58 12.90
CA ILE A 212 -0.61 7.18 12.95
C ILE A 212 0.90 7.12 13.24
N ARG A 213 1.70 7.93 12.56
CA ARG A 213 3.15 8.04 12.82
C ARG A 213 3.43 8.44 14.28
N SER A 214 2.65 9.37 14.83
CA SER A 214 2.78 9.79 16.23
C SER A 214 2.49 8.64 17.19
N GLU A 215 1.44 7.88 16.95
CA GLU A 215 1.04 6.72 17.74
C GLU A 215 2.04 5.55 17.68
N ARG A 216 2.87 5.51 16.64
CA ARG A 216 3.89 4.46 16.45
C ARG A 216 5.29 4.84 16.92
N LYS A 217 5.47 6.00 17.59
CA LYS A 217 6.81 6.44 18.06
C LYS A 217 7.50 5.43 18.94
N GLU A 218 6.78 4.72 19.79
CA GLU A 218 7.32 3.68 20.66
C GLU A 218 7.85 2.45 19.90
N LEU A 219 7.36 2.20 18.67
CA LEU A 219 7.86 1.08 17.86
C LEU A 219 9.29 1.29 17.37
N ARG A 220 9.83 2.51 17.47
CA ARG A 220 11.24 2.81 17.12
C ARG A 220 12.23 2.00 17.90
N GLU A 221 11.92 1.69 19.17
CA GLU A 221 12.76 0.88 20.04
C GLU A 221 12.89 -0.57 19.57
N LEU A 222 11.97 -1.03 18.71
CA LEU A 222 11.98 -2.36 18.12
C LEU A 222 12.74 -2.40 16.79
N ALA A 223 12.95 -1.23 16.17
CA ALA A 223 13.59 -1.16 14.87
C ALA A 223 15.06 -1.56 14.96
N ARG A 224 15.48 -2.42 14.05
CA ARG A 224 16.85 -2.83 13.84
C ARG A 224 17.34 -2.35 12.49
N PRO A 225 18.64 -2.14 12.29
CA PRO A 225 19.19 -1.80 10.99
C PRO A 225 18.78 -2.84 9.93
N GLN A 226 18.24 -2.39 8.80
CA GLN A 226 17.80 -3.25 7.72
C GLN A 226 18.59 -2.99 6.44
N THR A 227 18.92 -4.07 5.72
CA THR A 227 19.56 -4.00 4.39
C THR A 227 18.60 -3.34 3.39
N GLY A 228 19.10 -2.39 2.59
CA GLY A 228 18.36 -1.78 1.50
C GLY A 228 17.56 -0.53 1.87
N VAL A 229 17.69 -0.02 3.08
CA VAL A 229 17.13 1.28 3.48
C VAL A 229 17.65 2.40 2.57
N ASP A 230 18.94 2.38 2.26
CA ASP A 230 19.59 3.38 1.41
C ASP A 230 19.61 3.03 -0.09
N ALA A 231 18.91 1.98 -0.51
CA ALA A 231 18.96 1.49 -1.90
C ALA A 231 18.54 2.53 -2.95
N MET A 232 17.66 3.48 -2.58
CA MET A 232 17.21 4.55 -3.47
C MET A 232 17.66 5.95 -3.00
N GLN A 233 18.55 6.03 -2.01
CA GLN A 233 19.03 7.31 -1.50
C GLN A 233 19.66 8.16 -2.61
N GLY A 234 19.24 9.43 -2.72
CA GLY A 234 19.75 10.37 -3.72
C GLY A 234 19.17 10.19 -5.12
N GLN A 235 18.22 9.28 -5.33
CA GLN A 235 17.59 9.06 -6.63
C GLN A 235 16.27 9.83 -6.81
N PHE A 236 15.77 10.50 -5.78
CA PHE A 236 14.57 11.34 -5.86
C PHE A 236 14.90 12.78 -6.25
N ALA A 237 14.05 13.40 -7.06
CA ALA A 237 14.23 14.77 -7.53
C ALA A 237 14.01 15.84 -6.42
N ARG A 238 13.73 15.44 -5.19
CA ARG A 238 13.42 16.30 -4.05
C ARG A 238 14.27 15.97 -2.84
N PRO A 239 14.42 16.91 -1.87
CA PRO A 239 15.16 16.64 -0.64
C PRO A 239 14.52 15.52 0.17
N THR A 240 15.35 14.62 0.69
CA THR A 240 14.92 13.52 1.57
C THR A 240 15.67 13.60 2.90
N SER A 241 15.04 13.12 3.98
CA SER A 241 15.64 13.05 5.31
C SER A 241 15.35 11.73 6.01
N GLY A 242 16.20 11.33 6.95
CA GLY A 242 16.04 10.06 7.66
C GLY A 242 14.77 10.03 8.51
N ILE A 243 14.08 8.89 8.51
CA ILE A 243 13.00 8.59 9.46
C ILE A 243 13.64 8.10 10.77
N PRO A 244 13.33 8.69 11.94
CA PRO A 244 13.89 8.25 13.21
C PRO A 244 13.65 6.76 13.48
N GLY A 245 14.72 6.00 13.72
CA GLY A 245 14.68 4.55 13.92
C GLY A 245 14.90 3.72 12.66
N VAL A 246 14.91 4.33 11.46
CA VAL A 246 15.17 3.63 10.19
C VAL A 246 16.65 3.81 9.82
N VAL A 247 17.39 2.70 9.81
CA VAL A 247 18.85 2.69 9.60
C VAL A 247 19.22 1.60 8.60
N ASP A 248 20.10 1.91 7.64
CA ASP A 248 20.67 0.89 6.76
C ASP A 248 21.72 0.06 7.49
N SER A 249 21.66 -1.27 7.33
CA SER A 249 22.61 -2.20 7.97
C SER A 249 24.04 -2.03 7.44
N GLY A 250 24.22 -1.54 6.21
CA GLY A 250 25.53 -1.22 5.61
C GLY A 250 26.16 0.05 6.15
N SER A 251 25.35 0.99 6.68
CA SER A 251 25.82 2.24 7.30
C SER A 251 26.13 2.09 8.79
N ALA A 252 25.56 1.08 9.47
CA ALA A 252 25.76 0.83 10.89
C ALA A 252 27.22 0.43 11.25
N GLY A 253 28.07 0.12 10.26
CA GLY A 253 29.49 -0.20 10.44
C GLY A 253 30.45 0.98 10.20
N LYS A 254 29.94 2.17 9.91
CA LYS A 254 30.72 3.39 9.63
C LYS A 254 30.53 4.46 10.72
N SER A 255 30.61 4.08 11.98
CA SER A 255 30.84 5.05 13.06
C SER A 255 32.35 5.30 13.13
N ASP A 256 32.76 6.50 12.70
CA ASP A 256 34.11 7.04 12.93
C ASP A 256 34.45 7.11 14.43
#